data_1f85fd37b716d1d12beb5cb9f4d1315e
#
_entry.id   1f85fd37b716d1d12beb5cb9f4d1315e
#
_cell.length_a   1.000
_cell.length_b   1.000
_cell.length_c   1.000
_cell.angle_alpha   90.00
_cell.angle_beta   90.00
_cell.angle_gamma   90.00
#
_symmetry.space_group_name_H-M   'P 1'
#
loop_
_entity.id
_entity.type
_entity.pdbx_description
1 polymer ?
#
loop_
_entity_poly.entity_id
_entity_poly.type
_entity_poly.pdbx_seq_one_letter_code
_entity_poly.pdbx_strand_id
1 'polypeptide(L)'
;MASLVRANRARSRSSSRTKILSRLAIPATVAAFVLLTACGQGDDPPASATPAATEGTPVTCSPAGDEIALVAEGSVFDKDCLAAAANKPFTIQLDNRDSLRHNIEIYSIASGGPEMLFHGPMFIGPKTRTFDVDALPAGTYYFDCQAHTGMGGTFIVE
;
A
#
# COMPACT_ATOMS: atom_id res chain seq x y z
N MET A 1 54.93 -21.38 -0.67
CA MET A 1 53.90 -21.65 -1.73
C MET A 1 52.98 -20.48 -1.77
N ALA A 2 53.11 -19.64 -2.82
CA ALA A 2 52.42 -18.39 -2.96
C ALA A 2 51.11 -18.62 -3.72
N SER A 3 49.97 -18.22 -3.16
CA SER A 3 48.66 -18.31 -3.82
C SER A 3 48.18 -16.92 -4.24
N LEU A 4 48.00 -16.78 -5.55
CA LEU A 4 47.64 -15.53 -6.24
C LEU A 4 46.19 -15.09 -5.96
N VAL A 5 46.02 -13.86 -5.47
CA VAL A 5 44.74 -13.15 -5.42
C VAL A 5 44.48 -12.51 -6.79
N ARG A 6 43.43 -12.97 -7.47
CA ARG A 6 42.95 -12.40 -8.73
C ARG A 6 41.95 -11.30 -8.44
N ALA A 7 42.33 -10.06 -8.67
CA ALA A 7 41.44 -8.90 -8.66
C ALA A 7 40.55 -8.90 -9.89
N ASN A 8 39.22 -8.91 -9.71
CA ASN A 8 38.23 -8.82 -10.76
C ASN A 8 37.76 -7.35 -10.89
N ARG A 9 38.19 -6.74 -11.98
CA ARG A 9 37.95 -5.33 -12.32
C ARG A 9 36.57 -5.20 -12.93
N ALA A 10 35.60 -4.67 -12.18
CA ALA A 10 34.28 -4.33 -12.70
C ALA A 10 34.34 -3.11 -13.63
N ARG A 11 33.95 -3.27 -14.87
CA ARG A 11 33.83 -2.20 -15.88
C ARG A 11 32.50 -1.47 -15.69
N SER A 12 32.59 -0.21 -15.29
CA SER A 12 31.52 0.77 -15.35
C SER A 12 31.16 1.00 -16.83
N ARG A 13 29.91 0.73 -17.21
CA ARG A 13 29.31 1.18 -18.48
C ARG A 13 28.44 2.40 -18.22
N SER A 14 28.99 3.55 -18.59
CA SER A 14 28.26 4.80 -18.79
C SER A 14 27.18 4.59 -19.85
N SER A 15 25.91 4.84 -19.51
CA SER A 15 24.81 4.86 -20.47
C SER A 15 24.37 6.30 -20.71
N SER A 16 24.45 6.69 -21.96
CA SER A 16 24.21 8.01 -22.52
C SER A 16 22.76 8.48 -22.34
N ARG A 17 22.64 9.74 -21.97
CA ARG A 17 21.40 10.51 -21.95
C ARG A 17 20.96 10.83 -23.37
N THR A 18 19.82 10.35 -23.78
CA THR A 18 19.12 10.84 -24.98
C THR A 18 18.05 11.85 -24.54
N LYS A 19 18.32 13.13 -24.77
CA LYS A 19 17.35 14.22 -24.68
C LYS A 19 16.52 14.25 -25.95
N ILE A 20 15.23 13.94 -25.84
CA ILE A 20 14.27 14.20 -26.93
C ILE A 20 13.49 15.45 -26.55
N LEU A 21 13.82 16.56 -27.17
CA LEU A 21 13.06 17.80 -27.16
C LEU A 21 12.01 17.71 -28.29
N SER A 22 10.75 17.48 -27.92
CA SER A 22 9.63 17.67 -28.86
C SER A 22 8.91 18.97 -28.51
N ARG A 23 9.13 19.99 -29.30
CA ARG A 23 8.33 21.22 -29.29
C ARG A 23 7.11 21.00 -30.21
N LEU A 24 5.93 20.93 -29.62
CA LEU A 24 4.67 21.09 -30.38
C LEU A 24 4.20 22.53 -30.20
N ALA A 25 4.16 23.27 -31.30
CA ALA A 25 3.51 24.57 -31.41
C ALA A 25 2.01 24.37 -31.64
N ILE A 26 1.20 25.03 -30.85
CA ILE A 26 -0.26 25.08 -31.02
C ILE A 26 -0.61 26.44 -31.61
N PRO A 27 -1.32 26.54 -32.75
CA PRO A 27 -1.75 27.82 -33.30
C PRO A 27 -3.01 28.34 -32.57
N ALA A 28 -2.98 29.60 -32.21
CA ALA A 28 -4.11 30.34 -31.64
C ALA A 28 -5.13 30.66 -32.73
N THR A 29 -6.32 30.10 -32.66
CA THR A 29 -7.47 30.54 -33.46
C THR A 29 -8.35 31.47 -32.58
N VAL A 30 -8.37 32.72 -32.94
CA VAL A 30 -9.26 33.75 -32.39
C VAL A 30 -10.63 33.55 -33.03
N ALA A 31 -11.65 33.20 -32.24
CA ALA A 31 -13.03 33.22 -32.63
C ALA A 31 -13.73 34.36 -31.86
N ALA A 32 -14.13 35.40 -32.64
CA ALA A 32 -14.96 36.49 -32.14
C ALA A 32 -16.39 35.98 -31.92
N PHE A 33 -16.91 36.12 -30.71
CA PHE A 33 -18.31 35.80 -30.40
C PHE A 33 -19.08 37.10 -30.07
N VAL A 34 -20.14 37.27 -30.81
CA VAL A 34 -21.10 38.37 -30.77
C VAL A 34 -21.91 38.37 -29.46
N LEU A 35 -22.00 39.54 -28.82
CA LEU A 35 -22.86 39.78 -27.65
C LEU A 35 -24.33 39.85 -28.09
N LEU A 36 -25.14 38.91 -27.64
CA LEU A 36 -26.59 39.05 -27.55
C LEU A 36 -26.96 39.18 -26.07
N THR A 37 -27.40 40.38 -25.70
CA THR A 37 -28.04 40.66 -24.42
C THR A 37 -29.46 40.10 -24.44
N ALA A 38 -29.72 39.09 -23.59
CA ALA A 38 -31.09 38.71 -23.21
C ALA A 38 -31.21 38.76 -21.68
N CYS A 39 -32.03 39.68 -21.19
CA CYS A 39 -32.53 39.69 -19.82
C CYS A 39 -33.38 38.45 -19.59
N GLY A 40 -33.09 37.65 -18.57
CA GLY A 40 -33.89 36.51 -18.14
C GLY A 40 -33.51 36.14 -16.71
N GLN A 41 -34.49 36.40 -15.83
CA GLN A 41 -34.75 35.89 -14.47
C GLN A 41 -33.68 34.98 -13.81
N GLY A 42 -33.41 35.36 -12.56
CA GLY A 42 -32.57 34.61 -11.65
C GLY A 42 -33.11 33.20 -11.39
N ASP A 43 -32.27 32.26 -11.71
CA ASP A 43 -32.22 30.94 -11.09
C ASP A 43 -30.86 30.84 -10.43
N ASP A 44 -30.85 30.90 -9.12
CA ASP A 44 -29.65 30.60 -8.34
C ASP A 44 -29.19 29.19 -8.72
N PRO A 45 -27.92 29.00 -9.11
CA PRO A 45 -27.42 27.67 -9.31
C PRO A 45 -27.48 26.92 -7.97
N PRO A 46 -27.93 25.65 -7.96
CA PRO A 46 -27.95 24.88 -6.73
C PRO A 46 -26.51 24.84 -6.20
N ALA A 47 -26.35 25.23 -4.94
CA ALA A 47 -25.11 25.16 -4.22
C ALA A 47 -24.51 23.78 -4.46
N SER A 48 -23.31 23.77 -5.06
CA SER A 48 -22.52 22.55 -5.25
C SER A 48 -22.30 21.96 -3.87
N ALA A 49 -23.08 20.95 -3.53
CA ALA A 49 -22.87 20.19 -2.32
C ALA A 49 -21.47 19.58 -2.44
N THR A 50 -20.53 20.15 -1.72
CA THR A 50 -19.24 19.51 -1.46
C THR A 50 -19.58 18.13 -0.89
N PRO A 51 -19.15 17.01 -1.52
CA PRO A 51 -19.35 15.72 -0.91
C PRO A 51 -18.68 15.76 0.46
N ALA A 52 -19.49 15.65 1.51
CA ALA A 52 -18.98 15.44 2.84
C ALA A 52 -18.07 14.22 2.76
N ALA A 53 -16.78 14.40 3.06
CA ALA A 53 -15.90 13.27 3.27
C ALA A 53 -16.58 12.40 4.34
N THR A 54 -17.00 11.21 3.95
CA THR A 54 -17.48 10.23 4.90
C THR A 54 -16.25 9.90 5.75
N GLU A 55 -16.16 10.51 6.92
CA GLU A 55 -15.20 10.09 7.93
C GLU A 55 -15.56 8.64 8.24
N GLY A 56 -14.77 7.72 7.67
CA GLY A 56 -14.91 6.31 7.96
C GLY A 56 -14.81 6.13 9.47
N THR A 57 -15.75 5.39 10.04
CA THR A 57 -15.69 5.01 11.46
C THR A 57 -14.29 4.47 11.72
N PRO A 58 -13.57 4.99 12.76
CA PRO A 58 -12.24 4.50 13.04
C PRO A 58 -12.32 2.98 13.29
N VAL A 59 -11.58 2.22 12.49
CA VAL A 59 -11.46 0.77 12.70
C VAL A 59 -10.64 0.61 13.98
N THR A 60 -11.25 0.03 15.00
CA THR A 60 -10.60 -0.22 16.28
C THR A 60 -10.52 -1.71 16.52
N CYS A 61 -9.33 -2.20 16.78
CA CYS A 61 -9.08 -3.53 17.30
C CYS A 61 -8.04 -3.42 18.42
N SER A 62 -8.06 -4.33 19.37
CA SER A 62 -7.15 -4.31 20.52
C SER A 62 -6.27 -5.55 20.53
N PRO A 63 -5.02 -5.44 21.02
CA PRO A 63 -4.13 -6.59 21.15
C PRO A 63 -4.75 -7.68 22.01
N ALA A 64 -4.76 -8.92 21.51
CA ALA A 64 -5.26 -10.08 22.23
C ALA A 64 -4.13 -10.94 22.85
N GLY A 65 -2.88 -10.49 22.75
CA GLY A 65 -1.69 -11.19 23.22
C GLY A 65 -0.51 -10.99 22.26
N ASP A 66 0.54 -11.79 22.43
CA ASP A 66 1.73 -11.73 21.61
C ASP A 66 1.63 -12.64 20.35
N GLU A 67 0.51 -13.37 20.19
CA GLU A 67 0.21 -14.19 19.02
C GLU A 67 -1.07 -13.71 18.33
N ILE A 68 -0.99 -13.45 17.04
CA ILE A 68 -2.09 -13.03 16.18
C ILE A 68 -2.47 -14.19 15.27
N ALA A 69 -3.69 -14.73 15.43
CA ALA A 69 -4.23 -15.73 14.52
C ALA A 69 -4.94 -15.02 13.35
N LEU A 70 -4.63 -15.45 12.11
CA LEU A 70 -5.20 -14.94 10.88
C LEU A 70 -5.52 -16.12 9.95
N VAL A 71 -6.68 -16.11 9.33
CA VAL A 71 -7.11 -17.14 8.36
C VAL A 71 -7.17 -16.54 6.97
N ALA A 72 -6.63 -17.25 5.98
CA ALA A 72 -6.78 -16.95 4.56
C ALA A 72 -7.67 -18.03 3.91
N GLU A 73 -8.84 -17.62 3.41
CA GLU A 73 -9.80 -18.52 2.76
C GLU A 73 -10.57 -17.74 1.69
N GLY A 74 -10.71 -18.29 0.48
CA GLY A 74 -11.39 -17.62 -0.64
C GLY A 74 -10.68 -16.35 -1.10
N SER A 75 -9.36 -16.25 -0.96
CA SER A 75 -8.55 -15.07 -1.28
C SER A 75 -8.90 -13.82 -0.47
N VAL A 76 -9.41 -13.99 0.75
CA VAL A 76 -9.63 -12.94 1.74
C VAL A 76 -9.07 -13.35 3.10
N PHE A 77 -8.74 -12.39 3.93
CA PHE A 77 -8.47 -12.64 5.35
C PHE A 77 -9.77 -12.62 6.15
N ASP A 78 -9.81 -13.41 7.23
CA ASP A 78 -10.95 -13.43 8.18
C ASP A 78 -11.05 -12.17 9.04
N LYS A 79 -10.04 -11.30 8.99
CA LYS A 79 -9.94 -10.05 9.74
C LYS A 79 -9.48 -8.91 8.85
N ASP A 80 -10.09 -7.77 8.98
CA ASP A 80 -9.76 -6.50 8.37
C ASP A 80 -8.98 -5.56 9.33
N CYS A 81 -8.86 -5.97 10.60
CA CYS A 81 -8.10 -5.28 11.62
C CYS A 81 -7.31 -6.26 12.47
N LEU A 82 -6.02 -5.99 12.63
CA LEU A 82 -5.10 -6.68 13.52
C LEU A 82 -4.53 -5.70 14.55
N ALA A 83 -4.12 -6.21 15.71
CA ALA A 83 -3.48 -5.39 16.73
C ALA A 83 -2.36 -6.14 17.46
N ALA A 84 -1.30 -5.39 17.84
CA ALA A 84 -0.19 -5.88 18.65
C ALA A 84 0.23 -4.85 19.72
N ALA A 85 0.93 -5.32 20.75
CA ALA A 85 1.49 -4.44 21.74
C ALA A 85 2.71 -3.68 21.21
N ALA A 86 2.80 -2.37 21.50
CA ALA A 86 3.90 -1.53 21.04
C ALA A 86 5.24 -1.93 21.66
N ASN A 87 6.29 -1.83 20.84
CA ASN A 87 7.68 -2.07 21.24
C ASN A 87 7.94 -3.48 21.81
N LYS A 88 7.12 -4.44 21.41
CA LYS A 88 7.30 -5.86 21.72
C LYS A 88 7.29 -6.70 20.44
N PRO A 89 8.14 -7.72 20.32
CA PRO A 89 8.02 -8.69 19.23
C PRO A 89 6.74 -9.52 19.44
N PHE A 90 6.17 -9.95 18.30
CA PHE A 90 4.95 -10.76 18.29
C PHE A 90 5.01 -11.80 17.18
N THR A 91 4.06 -12.71 17.15
CA THR A 91 3.95 -13.72 16.10
C THR A 91 2.63 -13.58 15.34
N ILE A 92 2.64 -13.93 14.06
CA ILE A 92 1.44 -14.07 13.24
C ILE A 92 1.33 -15.52 12.81
N GLN A 93 0.27 -16.19 13.26
CA GLN A 93 -0.08 -17.52 12.78
C GLN A 93 -1.08 -17.40 11.65
N LEU A 94 -0.61 -17.62 10.41
CA LEU A 94 -1.43 -17.60 9.19
C LEU A 94 -1.86 -19.02 8.83
N ASP A 95 -3.16 -19.30 8.95
CA ASP A 95 -3.81 -20.51 8.49
C ASP A 95 -4.32 -20.31 7.05
N ASN A 96 -3.54 -20.74 6.08
CA ASN A 96 -3.94 -20.72 4.67
C ASN A 96 -4.78 -21.96 4.38
N ARG A 97 -6.08 -21.79 4.20
CA ARG A 97 -7.05 -22.85 3.87
C ARG A 97 -7.27 -23.03 2.38
N ASP A 98 -6.76 -22.11 1.56
CA ASP A 98 -6.84 -22.22 0.11
C ASP A 98 -5.76 -23.15 -0.46
N SER A 99 -5.98 -23.65 -1.67
CA SER A 99 -4.94 -24.25 -2.50
C SER A 99 -4.06 -23.23 -3.21
N LEU A 100 -4.32 -21.94 -3.00
CA LEU A 100 -3.58 -20.80 -3.55
C LEU A 100 -2.44 -20.38 -2.63
N ARG A 101 -1.58 -19.51 -3.16
CA ARG A 101 -0.48 -18.92 -2.38
C ARG A 101 -0.96 -17.70 -1.62
N HIS A 102 -0.67 -17.66 -0.34
CA HIS A 102 -0.86 -16.49 0.49
C HIS A 102 0.38 -16.19 1.31
N ASN A 103 0.54 -14.94 1.69
CA ASN A 103 1.48 -14.46 2.68
C ASN A 103 0.83 -13.32 3.49
N ILE A 104 1.59 -12.73 4.37
CA ILE A 104 1.26 -11.46 5.02
C ILE A 104 2.46 -10.54 4.93
N GLU A 105 2.21 -9.29 4.60
CA GLU A 105 3.16 -8.19 4.59
C GLU A 105 2.64 -7.06 5.48
N ILE A 106 3.54 -6.30 6.11
CA ILE A 106 3.18 -5.13 6.93
C ILE A 106 3.93 -3.93 6.40
N TYR A 107 3.21 -2.81 6.26
CA TYR A 107 3.73 -1.55 5.73
C TYR A 107 3.45 -0.39 6.66
N SER A 108 4.39 0.56 6.72
CA SER A 108 4.13 1.87 7.31
C SER A 108 3.21 2.69 6.40
N ILE A 109 2.42 3.59 7.01
CA ILE A 109 1.60 4.60 6.29
C ILE A 109 2.31 5.95 6.42
N ALA A 110 3.60 6.00 6.11
CA ALA A 110 4.38 7.23 6.24
C ALA A 110 4.14 8.18 5.05
N SER A 111 4.36 9.48 5.26
CA SER A 111 4.17 10.54 4.27
C SER A 111 5.07 10.45 3.03
N GLY A 112 6.05 9.54 3.03
CA GLY A 112 6.93 9.25 1.89
C GLY A 112 6.47 8.11 0.98
N GLY A 113 5.33 7.50 1.27
CA GLY A 113 4.82 6.28 0.67
C GLY A 113 4.97 5.06 1.60
N PRO A 114 4.36 3.93 1.24
CA PRO A 114 4.42 2.74 2.06
C PRO A 114 5.84 2.17 2.09
N GLU A 115 6.37 1.96 3.29
CA GLU A 115 7.62 1.24 3.52
C GLU A 115 7.28 -0.16 4.04
N MET A 116 7.84 -1.19 3.43
CA MET A 116 7.68 -2.57 3.88
C MET A 116 8.49 -2.80 5.16
N LEU A 117 7.80 -3.13 6.24
CA LEU A 117 8.39 -3.41 7.55
C LEU A 117 8.52 -4.90 7.82
N PHE A 118 7.63 -5.69 7.25
CA PHE A 118 7.65 -7.15 7.39
C PHE A 118 7.20 -7.82 6.09
N HIS A 119 7.87 -8.92 5.72
CA HIS A 119 7.54 -9.76 4.59
C HIS A 119 7.54 -11.24 4.99
N GLY A 120 6.36 -11.81 5.15
CA GLY A 120 6.19 -13.24 5.32
C GLY A 120 6.35 -13.97 3.98
N PRO A 121 7.17 -15.04 3.90
CA PRO A 121 7.31 -15.82 2.67
C PRO A 121 5.98 -16.43 2.24
N MET A 122 5.66 -16.34 0.95
CA MET A 122 4.49 -16.99 0.37
C MET A 122 4.52 -18.50 0.55
N PHE A 123 3.35 -19.10 0.76
CA PHE A 123 3.20 -20.55 0.79
C PHE A 123 1.84 -21.01 0.29
N ILE A 124 1.81 -22.20 -0.28
CA ILE A 124 0.58 -22.86 -0.75
C ILE A 124 -0.05 -23.58 0.43
N GLY A 125 -1.36 -23.47 0.58
CA GLY A 125 -2.16 -24.22 1.54
C GLY A 125 -2.80 -25.49 0.94
N PRO A 126 -3.65 -26.19 1.71
CA PRO A 126 -3.97 -25.88 3.11
C PRO A 126 -2.79 -26.15 4.03
N LYS A 127 -2.40 -25.12 4.80
CA LYS A 127 -1.27 -25.20 5.71
C LYS A 127 -1.24 -23.98 6.62
N THR A 128 -0.83 -24.17 7.88
CA THR A 128 -0.55 -23.09 8.82
C THR A 128 0.94 -22.78 8.88
N ARG A 129 1.30 -21.50 8.94
CA ARG A 129 2.66 -21.02 9.23
C ARG A 129 2.62 -19.94 10.30
N THR A 130 3.64 -19.95 11.15
CA THR A 130 3.89 -18.88 12.12
C THR A 130 5.07 -18.05 11.63
N PHE A 131 4.93 -16.75 11.74
CA PHE A 131 5.93 -15.76 11.39
C PHE A 131 6.28 -14.95 12.63
N ASP A 132 7.58 -14.83 12.92
CA ASP A 132 8.08 -13.93 13.95
C ASP A 132 8.21 -12.53 13.36
N VAL A 133 7.66 -11.54 14.04
CA VAL A 133 7.68 -10.13 13.65
C VAL A 133 8.41 -9.33 14.73
N ASP A 134 9.39 -8.55 14.31
CA ASP A 134 10.12 -7.66 15.20
C ASP A 134 9.20 -6.59 15.81
N ALA A 135 9.62 -6.04 16.96
CA ALA A 135 8.89 -5.01 17.66
C ALA A 135 8.65 -3.77 16.78
N LEU A 136 7.40 -3.32 16.69
CA LEU A 136 7.01 -2.11 15.99
C LEU A 136 6.69 -0.99 16.99
N PRO A 137 6.99 0.27 16.68
CA PRO A 137 6.53 1.42 17.46
C PRO A 137 5.00 1.52 17.49
N ALA A 138 4.45 2.22 18.48
CA ALA A 138 3.02 2.53 18.50
C ALA A 138 2.63 3.33 17.22
N GLY A 139 1.54 2.91 16.58
CA GLY A 139 1.11 3.54 15.33
C GLY A 139 0.04 2.73 14.59
N THR A 140 -0.40 3.29 13.47
CA THR A 140 -1.30 2.61 12.53
C THR A 140 -0.51 2.21 11.30
N TYR A 141 -0.66 0.98 10.90
CA TYR A 141 0.00 0.31 9.80
C TYR A 141 -1.03 -0.30 8.86
N TYR A 142 -0.57 -0.82 7.75
CA TYR A 142 -1.38 -1.58 6.80
C TYR A 142 -0.80 -2.99 6.65
N PHE A 143 -1.66 -3.99 6.53
CA PHE A 143 -1.23 -5.34 6.18
C PHE A 143 -1.98 -5.83 4.94
N ASP A 144 -1.32 -6.63 4.12
CA ASP A 144 -1.94 -7.27 2.96
C ASP A 144 -1.31 -8.61 2.58
N CYS A 145 -1.87 -9.22 1.54
CA CYS A 145 -1.31 -10.37 0.84
C CYS A 145 -0.77 -9.92 -0.52
N GLN A 146 0.50 -10.10 -0.77
CA GLN A 146 1.16 -9.72 -2.03
C GLN A 146 0.50 -10.29 -3.28
N ALA A 147 -0.15 -11.46 -3.17
CA ALA A 147 -0.71 -12.16 -4.32
C ALA A 147 -2.10 -11.66 -4.73
N HIS A 148 -2.85 -11.00 -3.84
CA HIS A 148 -4.27 -10.72 -4.04
C HIS A 148 -4.62 -9.28 -3.68
N THR A 149 -4.98 -8.48 -4.69
CA THR A 149 -5.40 -7.09 -4.49
C THR A 149 -6.64 -7.01 -3.60
N GLY A 150 -6.61 -6.17 -2.58
CA GLY A 150 -7.72 -5.97 -1.65
C GLY A 150 -7.81 -7.00 -0.52
N MET A 151 -6.87 -7.96 -0.46
CA MET A 151 -6.75 -8.90 0.65
C MET A 151 -5.83 -8.29 1.71
N GLY A 152 -6.38 -7.55 2.66
CA GLY A 152 -5.61 -6.83 3.68
C GLY A 152 -6.49 -5.97 4.57
N GLY A 153 -5.86 -5.15 5.41
CA GLY A 153 -6.57 -4.31 6.35
C GLY A 153 -5.66 -3.40 7.18
N THR A 154 -6.20 -2.90 8.27
CA THR A 154 -5.50 -2.02 9.20
C THR A 154 -4.78 -2.83 10.27
N PHE A 155 -3.56 -2.44 10.63
CA PHE A 155 -2.82 -3.03 11.73
C PHE A 155 -2.48 -1.96 12.77
N ILE A 156 -3.00 -2.11 13.98
CA ILE A 156 -2.84 -1.16 15.09
C ILE A 156 -1.80 -1.69 16.06
N VAL A 157 -0.84 -0.85 16.42
CA VAL A 157 0.18 -1.15 17.42
C VAL A 157 0.07 -0.13 18.56
N GLU A 158 -0.27 -0.58 19.78
CA GLU A 158 -0.56 0.26 20.95
C GLU A 158 -0.05 -0.31 22.28
#